data_1309d5b2663b43f2422e61031927f404
#
_entry.id   1309d5b2663b43f2422e61031927f404
#
_cell.length_a   1.000
_cell.length_b   1.000
_cell.length_c   1.000
_cell.angle_alpha   90.00
_cell.angle_beta   90.00
_cell.angle_gamma   90.00
#
_symmetry.space_group_name_H-M   'P 1'
#
loop_
_entity.id
_entity.type
_entity.pdbx_description
1 polymer ?
#
loop_
_entity_poly.entity_id
_entity_poly.type
_entity_poly.pdbx_seq_one_letter_code
_entity_poly.pdbx_strand_id
1 'polypeptide(L)'
;MTENTDLWQIERGLTEQGIGIICGCDEAGAGPLAGPVYAAAVILPLCCRIEGLNDSKKLTEKKREALYQVITQKAVCWAVARVEASEIDATDILSARVKAMQQAIDALDIQPEVALVDGNRDKGRSAAITTPHKLVVGGDGKSSSIAAASILAKVSRDRFVSREMDARYPEYRFAMHKGYGTKLHYQMLDAYGPCPEHRRSFLKKWEEKRA
;
A
#
# COMPACT_ATOMS: atom_id res chain seq x y z
N MET A 1 -20.51 -0.43 22.62
CA MET A 1 -21.13 0.19 21.42
C MET A 1 -19.98 0.66 20.57
N THR A 2 -19.68 -0.02 19.46
CA THR A 2 -18.68 0.45 18.51
C THR A 2 -19.27 1.65 17.81
N GLU A 3 -18.71 2.85 18.01
CA GLU A 3 -19.04 4.03 17.21
C GLU A 3 -18.93 3.65 15.73
N ASN A 4 -20.04 3.79 15.04
CA ASN A 4 -20.07 3.52 13.59
C ASN A 4 -19.37 4.71 12.93
N THR A 5 -18.04 4.61 12.77
CA THR A 5 -17.23 5.69 12.18
C THR A 5 -17.74 5.95 10.77
N ASP A 6 -18.21 7.15 10.51
CA ASP A 6 -18.63 7.57 9.18
C ASP A 6 -17.39 7.81 8.30
N LEU A 7 -17.06 6.83 7.49
CA LEU A 7 -15.89 6.86 6.61
C LEU A 7 -15.98 7.90 5.48
N TRP A 8 -17.10 8.60 5.32
CA TRP A 8 -17.29 9.63 4.30
C TRP A 8 -17.20 11.07 4.84
N GLN A 9 -16.95 11.22 6.12
CA GLN A 9 -16.94 12.54 6.76
C GLN A 9 -15.91 13.50 6.15
N ILE A 10 -14.70 13.00 5.83
CA ILE A 10 -13.62 13.83 5.28
C ILE A 10 -13.95 14.24 3.85
N GLU A 11 -14.38 13.30 3.00
CA GLU A 11 -14.73 13.55 1.61
C GLU A 11 -15.90 14.53 1.50
N ARG A 12 -16.97 14.34 2.29
CA ARG A 12 -18.11 15.29 2.31
C ARG A 12 -17.68 16.70 2.70
N GLY A 13 -16.86 16.83 3.76
CA GLY A 13 -16.39 18.14 4.18
C GLY A 13 -15.51 18.86 3.11
N LEU A 14 -14.79 18.11 2.27
CA LEU A 14 -14.07 18.67 1.12
C LEU A 14 -15.03 19.07 -0.01
N THR A 15 -16.05 18.24 -0.27
CA THR A 15 -17.05 18.54 -1.30
C THR A 15 -17.87 19.78 -0.95
N GLU A 16 -18.20 19.98 0.33
CA GLU A 16 -18.86 21.20 0.82
C GLU A 16 -17.99 22.45 0.63
N GLN A 17 -16.67 22.31 0.52
CA GLN A 17 -15.73 23.38 0.18
C GLN A 17 -15.54 23.59 -1.33
N GLY A 18 -16.30 22.85 -2.16
CA GLY A 18 -16.25 22.95 -3.63
C GLY A 18 -15.24 22.04 -4.30
N ILE A 19 -14.59 21.11 -3.59
CA ILE A 19 -13.66 20.13 -4.15
C ILE A 19 -14.45 18.92 -4.65
N GLY A 20 -14.46 18.69 -5.96
CA GLY A 20 -15.30 17.66 -6.59
C GLY A 20 -14.57 16.33 -6.83
N ILE A 21 -13.27 16.36 -7.09
CA ILE A 21 -12.48 15.18 -7.47
C ILE A 21 -11.47 14.86 -6.37
N ILE A 22 -11.78 13.86 -5.55
CA ILE A 22 -10.99 13.47 -4.38
C ILE A 22 -10.53 12.02 -4.58
N CYS A 23 -9.23 11.74 -4.48
CA CYS A 23 -8.73 10.37 -4.39
C CYS A 23 -8.29 10.03 -2.96
N GLY A 24 -8.39 8.75 -2.59
CA GLY A 24 -7.68 8.19 -1.44
C GLY A 24 -6.41 7.50 -1.92
N CYS A 25 -5.34 7.58 -1.13
CA CYS A 25 -4.05 6.94 -1.43
C CYS A 25 -3.47 6.28 -0.18
N ASP A 26 -2.99 5.05 -0.33
CA ASP A 26 -2.31 4.29 0.73
C ASP A 26 -1.25 3.34 0.14
N GLU A 27 -0.32 2.90 0.98
CA GLU A 27 0.72 1.95 0.60
C GLU A 27 0.62 0.60 1.34
N ALA A 28 1.25 -0.41 0.76
CA ALA A 28 1.44 -1.72 1.36
C ALA A 28 2.86 -2.24 1.15
N GLY A 29 3.43 -2.87 2.19
CA GLY A 29 4.73 -3.50 2.06
C GLY A 29 5.92 -2.64 2.51
N ALA A 30 5.74 -1.67 3.40
CA ALA A 30 6.85 -0.90 3.99
C ALA A 30 7.78 -1.77 4.86
N GLY A 31 7.23 -2.70 5.66
CA GLY A 31 7.97 -3.47 6.66
C GLY A 31 8.64 -4.78 6.24
N PRO A 32 8.27 -5.47 5.13
CA PRO A 32 8.91 -6.72 4.71
C PRO A 32 10.39 -6.60 4.41
N LEU A 33 11.14 -7.71 4.61
CA LEU A 33 12.57 -7.84 4.26
C LEU A 33 12.79 -8.04 2.76
N ALA A 34 11.74 -8.43 2.03
CA ALA A 34 11.82 -8.70 0.60
C ALA A 34 10.58 -8.21 -0.15
N GLY A 35 10.77 -7.95 -1.44
CA GLY A 35 9.77 -7.52 -2.39
C GLY A 35 9.53 -6.00 -2.39
N PRO A 36 8.78 -5.53 -3.40
CA PRO A 36 8.50 -4.11 -3.61
C PRO A 36 7.57 -3.54 -2.54
N VAL A 37 7.57 -2.21 -2.43
CA VAL A 37 6.47 -1.44 -1.84
C VAL A 37 5.45 -1.12 -2.93
N TYR A 38 4.18 -1.29 -2.63
CA TYR A 38 3.05 -0.97 -3.48
C TYR A 38 2.30 0.23 -2.93
N ALA A 39 1.70 1.02 -3.81
CA ALA A 39 0.70 2.01 -3.44
C ALA A 39 -0.48 1.95 -4.40
N ALA A 40 -1.63 2.39 -3.95
CA ALA A 40 -2.80 2.55 -4.79
C ALA A 40 -3.44 3.93 -4.57
N ALA A 41 -4.05 4.45 -5.62
CA ALA A 41 -4.91 5.63 -5.57
C ALA A 41 -6.29 5.27 -6.12
N VAL A 42 -7.35 5.77 -5.48
CA VAL A 42 -8.74 5.42 -5.81
C VAL A 42 -9.63 6.64 -5.73
N ILE A 43 -10.41 6.90 -6.77
CA ILE A 43 -11.52 7.85 -6.77
C ILE A 43 -12.81 7.05 -6.70
N LEU A 44 -13.56 7.20 -5.61
CA LEU A 44 -14.89 6.60 -5.45
C LEU A 44 -15.97 7.64 -5.73
N PRO A 45 -17.16 7.23 -6.24
CA PRO A 45 -18.33 8.10 -6.21
C PRO A 45 -18.64 8.47 -4.76
N LEU A 46 -18.94 9.74 -4.50
CA LEU A 46 -19.24 10.20 -3.14
C LEU A 46 -20.37 9.38 -2.51
N CYS A 47 -20.20 8.98 -1.27
CA CYS A 47 -21.12 8.14 -0.52
C CYS A 47 -21.39 6.75 -1.16
N CYS A 48 -20.52 6.27 -2.05
CA CYS A 48 -20.61 4.93 -2.61
C CYS A 48 -20.56 3.87 -1.49
N ARG A 49 -21.60 3.09 -1.36
CA ARG A 49 -21.67 2.03 -0.35
C ARG A 49 -20.89 0.80 -0.82
N ILE A 50 -19.83 0.49 -0.09
CA ILE A 50 -19.06 -0.76 -0.21
C ILE A 50 -19.17 -1.47 1.14
N GLU A 51 -19.96 -2.53 1.18
CA GLU A 51 -20.21 -3.26 2.43
C GLU A 51 -18.94 -3.96 2.91
N GLY A 52 -18.62 -3.80 4.21
CA GLY A 52 -17.43 -4.38 4.83
C GLY A 52 -16.13 -3.64 4.54
N LEU A 53 -16.17 -2.49 3.85
CA LEU A 53 -15.01 -1.64 3.69
C LEU A 53 -14.50 -1.17 5.05
N ASN A 54 -13.24 -1.43 5.35
CA ASN A 54 -12.58 -1.09 6.62
C ASN A 54 -11.06 -1.20 6.43
N ASP A 55 -10.28 -0.82 7.44
CA ASP A 55 -8.84 -1.04 7.54
C ASP A 55 -8.45 -2.45 7.05
N SER A 56 -7.63 -2.51 6.01
CA SER A 56 -7.24 -3.75 5.33
C SER A 56 -6.56 -4.77 6.27
N LYS A 57 -5.93 -4.29 7.35
CA LYS A 57 -5.22 -5.12 8.34
C LYS A 57 -6.19 -5.89 9.25
N LYS A 58 -7.42 -5.39 9.41
CA LYS A 58 -8.50 -6.03 10.19
C LYS A 58 -9.28 -7.07 9.39
N LEU A 59 -9.06 -7.15 8.09
CA LEU A 59 -9.77 -8.05 7.18
C LEU A 59 -8.98 -9.34 6.93
N THR A 60 -9.68 -10.45 6.74
CA THR A 60 -9.07 -11.69 6.25
C THR A 60 -8.66 -11.54 4.78
N GLU A 61 -7.70 -12.36 4.31
CA GLU A 61 -7.27 -12.36 2.90
C GLU A 61 -8.47 -12.56 1.95
N LYS A 62 -9.33 -13.53 2.24
CA LYS A 62 -10.56 -13.79 1.45
C LYS A 62 -11.49 -12.58 1.37
N LYS A 63 -11.66 -11.84 2.47
CA LYS A 63 -12.49 -10.62 2.47
C LYS A 63 -11.83 -9.50 1.66
N ARG A 64 -10.50 -9.32 1.78
CA ARG A 64 -9.76 -8.33 0.97
C ARG A 64 -9.87 -8.63 -0.53
N GLU A 65 -9.74 -9.90 -0.93
CA GLU A 65 -9.88 -10.33 -2.33
C GLU A 65 -11.29 -10.04 -2.87
N ALA A 66 -12.34 -10.32 -2.09
CA ALA A 66 -13.71 -10.00 -2.48
C ALA A 66 -13.92 -8.49 -2.62
N LEU A 67 -13.43 -7.71 -1.66
CA LEU A 67 -13.52 -6.24 -1.70
C LEU A 67 -12.71 -5.63 -2.84
N TYR A 68 -11.55 -6.19 -3.19
CA TYR A 68 -10.77 -5.77 -4.34
C TYR A 68 -11.65 -5.75 -5.62
N GLN A 69 -12.38 -6.83 -5.88
CA GLN A 69 -13.27 -6.92 -7.05
C GLN A 69 -14.39 -5.87 -6.99
N VAL A 70 -15.00 -5.67 -5.82
CA VAL A 70 -16.06 -4.67 -5.65
C VAL A 70 -15.53 -3.25 -5.85
N ILE A 71 -14.34 -2.94 -5.28
CA ILE A 71 -13.73 -1.62 -5.39
C ILE A 71 -13.41 -1.31 -6.86
N THR A 72 -12.74 -2.23 -7.57
CA THR A 72 -12.35 -2.03 -8.96
C THR A 72 -13.55 -1.86 -9.92
N GLN A 73 -14.72 -2.44 -9.57
CA GLN A 73 -15.95 -2.27 -10.34
C GLN A 73 -16.69 -0.98 -10.01
N LYS A 74 -16.61 -0.48 -8.78
CA LYS A 74 -17.36 0.70 -8.31
C LYS A 74 -16.59 1.99 -8.37
N ALA A 75 -15.25 1.94 -8.41
CA ALA A 75 -14.43 3.13 -8.51
C ALA A 75 -14.67 3.86 -9.83
N VAL A 76 -14.64 5.19 -9.79
CA VAL A 76 -14.61 6.03 -10.98
C VAL A 76 -13.34 5.77 -11.77
N CYS A 77 -12.19 5.77 -11.07
CA CYS A 77 -10.92 5.25 -11.56
C CYS A 77 -10.04 4.83 -10.38
N TRP A 78 -9.05 4.03 -10.68
CA TRP A 78 -8.05 3.58 -9.71
C TRP A 78 -6.75 3.22 -10.40
N ALA A 79 -5.66 3.33 -9.68
CA ALA A 79 -4.34 2.95 -10.17
C ALA A 79 -3.51 2.32 -9.04
N VAL A 80 -2.56 1.49 -9.45
CA VAL A 80 -1.58 0.84 -8.55
C VAL A 80 -0.19 1.07 -9.12
N ALA A 81 0.72 1.49 -8.27
CA ALA A 81 2.14 1.63 -8.59
C ALA A 81 2.99 0.84 -7.60
N ARG A 82 4.25 0.60 -7.96
CA ARG A 82 5.21 -0.08 -7.08
C ARG A 82 6.62 0.47 -7.26
N VAL A 83 7.40 0.37 -6.19
CA VAL A 83 8.84 0.66 -6.19
C VAL A 83 9.58 -0.59 -5.75
N GLU A 84 10.56 -1.03 -6.53
CA GLU A 84 11.26 -2.29 -6.38
C GLU A 84 12.25 -2.28 -5.19
N ALA A 85 12.62 -3.47 -4.72
CA ALA A 85 13.55 -3.64 -3.59
C ALA A 85 14.91 -2.96 -3.84
N SER A 86 15.43 -3.01 -5.05
CA SER A 86 16.69 -2.36 -5.43
C SER A 86 16.64 -0.84 -5.30
N GLU A 87 15.50 -0.23 -5.62
CA GLU A 87 15.33 1.21 -5.47
C GLU A 87 15.13 1.62 -4.00
N ILE A 88 14.46 0.77 -3.20
CA ILE A 88 14.37 0.98 -1.75
C ILE A 88 15.77 1.03 -1.14
N ASP A 89 16.67 0.13 -1.56
CA ASP A 89 18.04 0.10 -1.08
C ASP A 89 18.90 1.27 -1.58
N ALA A 90 18.66 1.73 -2.80
CA ALA A 90 19.33 2.88 -3.39
C ALA A 90 18.93 4.22 -2.73
N THR A 91 17.74 4.28 -2.14
CA THR A 91 17.21 5.48 -1.51
C THR A 91 16.95 5.26 0.00
N ASP A 92 15.71 5.11 0.35
CA ASP A 92 15.19 4.70 1.65
C ASP A 92 13.70 4.33 1.53
N ILE A 93 13.20 3.61 2.52
CA ILE A 93 11.80 3.13 2.49
C ILE A 93 10.76 4.27 2.51
N LEU A 94 11.06 5.39 3.18
CA LEU A 94 10.13 6.53 3.21
C LEU A 94 10.02 7.17 1.83
N SER A 95 11.15 7.42 1.17
CA SER A 95 11.20 7.94 -0.21
C SER A 95 10.51 7.00 -1.19
N ALA A 96 10.74 5.68 -1.07
CA ALA A 96 10.10 4.68 -1.91
C ALA A 96 8.57 4.62 -1.74
N ARG A 97 8.07 4.71 -0.49
CA ARG A 97 6.62 4.80 -0.20
C ARG A 97 5.99 6.03 -0.83
N VAL A 98 6.59 7.20 -0.58
CA VAL A 98 6.11 8.49 -1.11
C VAL A 98 6.12 8.49 -2.64
N LYS A 99 7.20 7.95 -3.25
CA LYS A 99 7.29 7.79 -4.70
C LYS A 99 6.20 6.89 -5.26
N ALA A 100 5.97 5.72 -4.65
CA ALA A 100 4.92 4.80 -5.07
C ALA A 100 3.53 5.44 -4.98
N MET A 101 3.25 6.20 -3.91
CA MET A 101 1.99 6.92 -3.75
C MET A 101 1.82 8.00 -4.81
N GLN A 102 2.84 8.84 -5.07
CA GLN A 102 2.76 9.83 -6.14
C GLN A 102 2.55 9.18 -7.50
N GLN A 103 3.29 8.10 -7.82
CA GLN A 103 3.12 7.36 -9.07
C GLN A 103 1.70 6.77 -9.22
N ALA A 104 1.10 6.28 -8.13
CA ALA A 104 -0.27 5.79 -8.17
C ALA A 104 -1.28 6.91 -8.43
N ILE A 105 -1.08 8.10 -7.86
CA ILE A 105 -1.91 9.28 -8.11
C ILE A 105 -1.75 9.75 -9.56
N ASP A 106 -0.52 9.85 -10.07
CA ASP A 106 -0.22 10.29 -11.43
C ASP A 106 -0.79 9.34 -12.51
N ALA A 107 -0.90 8.05 -12.16
CA ALA A 107 -1.42 7.01 -13.06
C ALA A 107 -2.97 6.93 -13.10
N LEU A 108 -3.69 7.76 -12.35
CA LEU A 108 -5.14 7.85 -12.44
C LEU A 108 -5.56 8.48 -13.79
N ASP A 109 -6.56 7.89 -14.45
CA ASP A 109 -7.14 8.42 -15.69
C ASP A 109 -7.77 9.81 -15.49
N ILE A 110 -8.26 10.09 -14.28
CA ILE A 110 -8.81 11.38 -13.87
C ILE A 110 -7.94 11.94 -12.75
N GLN A 111 -7.34 13.11 -12.98
CA GLN A 111 -6.48 13.73 -11.97
C GLN A 111 -7.31 14.32 -10.82
N PRO A 112 -6.96 14.00 -9.56
CA PRO A 112 -7.68 14.53 -8.42
C PRO A 112 -7.34 16.00 -8.16
N GLU A 113 -8.32 16.76 -7.68
CA GLU A 113 -8.10 18.10 -7.13
C GLU A 113 -7.39 18.03 -5.78
N VAL A 114 -7.69 17.00 -4.99
CA VAL A 114 -7.04 16.72 -3.70
C VAL A 114 -6.89 15.21 -3.49
N ALA A 115 -5.72 14.80 -3.02
CA ALA A 115 -5.44 13.44 -2.55
C ALA A 115 -5.54 13.37 -1.02
N LEU A 116 -6.34 12.43 -0.51
CA LEU A 116 -6.31 12.01 0.90
C LEU A 116 -5.25 10.91 1.03
N VAL A 117 -4.17 11.17 1.74
CA VAL A 117 -3.01 10.27 1.82
C VAL A 117 -2.92 9.70 3.22
N ASP A 118 -2.84 8.37 3.34
CA ASP A 118 -2.65 7.73 4.66
C ASP A 118 -1.27 8.07 5.24
N GLY A 119 -1.25 8.38 6.54
CA GLY A 119 -0.03 8.63 7.29
C GLY A 119 0.19 10.07 7.69
N ASN A 120 1.44 10.34 8.10
CA ASN A 120 1.88 11.63 8.65
C ASN A 120 3.10 12.21 7.89
N ARG A 121 3.44 11.65 6.74
CA ARG A 121 4.60 12.05 5.94
C ARG A 121 4.26 12.04 4.46
N ASP A 122 4.56 13.15 3.80
CA ASP A 122 4.36 13.41 2.38
C ASP A 122 5.68 13.59 1.63
N LYS A 123 6.81 13.54 2.36
CA LYS A 123 8.14 13.77 1.81
C LYS A 123 9.16 12.82 2.44
N GLY A 124 9.93 12.16 1.58
CA GLY A 124 11.15 11.43 1.89
C GLY A 124 12.40 12.25 1.56
N ARG A 125 13.58 11.60 1.54
CA ARG A 125 14.84 12.25 1.17
C ARG A 125 14.90 12.60 -0.32
N SER A 126 14.33 11.78 -1.18
CA SER A 126 14.42 11.88 -2.65
C SER A 126 13.07 11.88 -3.36
N ALA A 127 11.94 11.91 -2.62
CA ALA A 127 10.60 11.94 -3.20
C ALA A 127 9.66 12.78 -2.35
N ALA A 128 8.65 13.37 -2.98
CA ALA A 128 7.57 14.11 -2.31
C ALA A 128 6.25 13.88 -3.06
N ILE A 129 5.13 13.99 -2.34
CA ILE A 129 3.81 14.09 -2.97
C ILE A 129 3.66 15.54 -3.45
N THR A 130 3.45 15.72 -4.74
CA THR A 130 3.35 17.03 -5.40
C THR A 130 1.91 17.43 -5.72
N THR A 131 1.02 16.44 -5.82
CA THR A 131 -0.43 16.67 -5.93
C THR A 131 -0.95 17.39 -4.68
N PRO A 132 -1.87 18.36 -4.79
CA PRO A 132 -2.53 18.91 -3.62
C PRO A 132 -3.10 17.80 -2.74
N HIS A 133 -2.76 17.77 -1.45
CA HIS A 133 -3.10 16.63 -0.60
C HIS A 133 -3.36 17.00 0.85
N LYS A 134 -3.99 16.08 1.55
CA LYS A 134 -4.21 16.13 3.00
C LYS A 134 -3.74 14.81 3.62
N LEU A 135 -2.83 14.90 4.58
CA LEU A 135 -2.39 13.74 5.35
C LEU A 135 -3.46 13.34 6.37
N VAL A 136 -3.78 12.06 6.42
CA VAL A 136 -4.78 11.50 7.34
C VAL A 136 -4.16 10.34 8.10
N VAL A 137 -3.81 10.54 9.35
CA VAL A 137 -3.23 9.49 10.20
C VAL A 137 -4.27 8.41 10.51
N GLY A 138 -4.00 7.16 10.11
CA GLY A 138 -4.95 6.03 10.21
C GLY A 138 -6.15 6.26 9.30
N GLY A 139 -5.90 6.77 8.11
CA GLY A 139 -6.89 7.15 7.12
C GLY A 139 -7.73 5.98 6.63
N ASP A 140 -7.16 4.78 6.59
CA ASP A 140 -7.84 3.52 6.27
C ASP A 140 -9.03 3.19 7.19
N GLY A 141 -9.04 3.77 8.40
CA GLY A 141 -10.18 3.70 9.33
C GLY A 141 -11.06 4.95 9.37
N LYS A 142 -10.79 5.99 8.54
CA LYS A 142 -11.45 7.32 8.62
C LYS A 142 -11.97 7.84 7.28
N SER A 143 -11.48 7.31 6.16
CA SER A 143 -11.83 7.71 4.79
C SER A 143 -12.12 6.48 3.96
N SER A 144 -13.27 6.48 3.29
CA SER A 144 -13.66 5.39 2.38
C SER A 144 -12.70 5.25 1.20
N SER A 145 -12.22 6.37 0.68
CA SER A 145 -11.29 6.38 -0.46
C SER A 145 -9.92 5.81 -0.05
N ILE A 146 -9.41 6.17 1.15
CA ILE A 146 -8.15 5.61 1.67
C ILE A 146 -8.32 4.12 2.00
N ALA A 147 -9.42 3.72 2.63
CA ALA A 147 -9.69 2.31 2.92
C ALA A 147 -9.72 1.46 1.64
N ALA A 148 -10.32 1.97 0.57
CA ALA A 148 -10.30 1.31 -0.73
C ALA A 148 -8.88 1.20 -1.30
N ALA A 149 -8.09 2.26 -1.26
CA ALA A 149 -6.70 2.28 -1.70
C ALA A 149 -5.85 1.27 -0.91
N SER A 150 -6.01 1.22 0.42
CA SER A 150 -5.33 0.25 1.31
C SER A 150 -5.56 -1.20 0.85
N ILE A 151 -6.81 -1.55 0.52
CA ILE A 151 -7.16 -2.88 0.03
C ILE A 151 -6.52 -3.16 -1.33
N LEU A 152 -6.59 -2.21 -2.28
CA LEU A 152 -5.99 -2.39 -3.60
C LEU A 152 -4.47 -2.55 -3.53
N ALA A 153 -3.79 -1.71 -2.76
CA ALA A 153 -2.33 -1.81 -2.56
C ALA A 153 -1.95 -3.15 -1.92
N LYS A 154 -2.66 -3.55 -0.86
CA LYS A 154 -2.38 -4.80 -0.12
C LYS A 154 -2.60 -6.04 -0.97
N VAL A 155 -3.74 -6.14 -1.66
CA VAL A 155 -4.05 -7.31 -2.49
C VAL A 155 -3.11 -7.40 -3.69
N SER A 156 -2.83 -6.29 -4.37
CA SER A 156 -1.91 -6.26 -5.50
C SER A 156 -0.51 -6.73 -5.10
N ARG A 157 -0.01 -6.24 -3.97
CA ARG A 157 1.29 -6.68 -3.44
C ARG A 157 1.29 -8.15 -3.05
N ASP A 158 0.29 -8.61 -2.31
CA ASP A 158 0.25 -9.99 -1.83
C ASP A 158 0.14 -10.98 -3.01
N ARG A 159 -0.60 -10.64 -4.07
CA ARG A 159 -0.67 -11.41 -5.32
C ARG A 159 0.69 -11.50 -6.01
N PHE A 160 1.38 -10.37 -6.18
CA PHE A 160 2.70 -10.34 -6.79
C PHE A 160 3.69 -11.21 -6.01
N VAL A 161 3.76 -11.03 -4.70
CA VAL A 161 4.70 -11.79 -3.85
C VAL A 161 4.38 -13.29 -3.84
N SER A 162 3.09 -13.66 -3.81
CA SER A 162 2.70 -15.07 -3.74
C SER A 162 2.79 -15.82 -5.05
N ARG A 163 2.69 -15.12 -6.18
CA ARG A 163 2.64 -15.76 -7.50
C ARG A 163 3.95 -15.58 -8.26
N GLU A 164 4.39 -14.33 -8.41
CA GLU A 164 5.53 -14.02 -9.25
C GLU A 164 6.87 -14.17 -8.51
N MET A 165 7.01 -13.61 -7.29
CA MET A 165 8.23 -13.78 -6.52
C MET A 165 8.42 -15.22 -6.06
N ASP A 166 7.38 -15.88 -5.58
CA ASP A 166 7.42 -17.27 -5.12
C ASP A 166 7.78 -18.22 -6.26
N ALA A 167 7.24 -17.99 -7.46
CA ALA A 167 7.58 -18.77 -8.64
C ALA A 167 9.03 -18.58 -9.13
N ARG A 168 9.59 -17.37 -8.99
CA ARG A 168 10.98 -17.08 -9.35
C ARG A 168 11.99 -17.61 -8.33
N TYR A 169 11.61 -17.67 -7.08
CA TYR A 169 12.48 -18.03 -5.95
C TYR A 169 11.74 -18.98 -5.00
N PRO A 170 11.37 -20.20 -5.46
CA PRO A 170 10.53 -21.13 -4.70
C PRO A 170 11.15 -21.59 -3.39
N GLU A 171 12.50 -21.58 -3.30
CA GLU A 171 13.26 -21.96 -2.10
C GLU A 171 12.95 -21.05 -0.91
N TYR A 172 12.57 -19.76 -1.13
CA TYR A 172 12.24 -18.83 -0.05
C TYR A 172 10.83 -18.97 0.48
N ARG A 173 9.91 -19.62 -0.29
CA ARG A 173 8.52 -19.82 0.12
C ARG A 173 7.80 -18.50 0.42
N PHE A 174 8.00 -17.49 -0.43
CA PHE A 174 7.44 -16.14 -0.24
C PHE A 174 5.92 -16.11 -0.14
N ALA A 175 5.23 -17.06 -0.76
CA ALA A 175 3.78 -17.21 -0.66
C ALA A 175 3.30 -17.38 0.79
N MET A 176 4.11 -17.95 1.68
CA MET A 176 3.73 -18.22 3.06
C MET A 176 3.86 -17.00 3.98
N HIS A 177 4.88 -16.18 3.79
CA HIS A 177 5.19 -15.07 4.69
C HIS A 177 5.20 -13.69 4.01
N LYS A 178 4.89 -13.62 2.72
CA LYS A 178 4.77 -12.36 1.94
C LYS A 178 5.99 -11.43 2.06
N GLY A 179 7.18 -12.00 2.28
CA GLY A 179 8.43 -11.26 2.46
C GLY A 179 8.67 -10.70 3.87
N TYR A 180 7.74 -10.90 4.82
CA TYR A 180 7.93 -10.45 6.20
C TYR A 180 8.97 -11.28 6.94
N GLY A 181 9.66 -10.67 7.93
CA GLY A 181 10.71 -11.28 8.74
C GLY A 181 10.19 -12.30 9.74
N THR A 182 9.56 -13.38 9.25
CA THR A 182 9.13 -14.51 10.05
C THR A 182 10.28 -15.48 10.31
N LYS A 183 10.12 -16.40 11.27
CA LYS A 183 11.09 -17.46 11.53
C LYS A 183 11.42 -18.26 10.26
N LEU A 184 10.40 -18.58 9.46
CA LEU A 184 10.58 -19.31 8.19
C LEU A 184 11.45 -18.49 7.22
N HIS A 185 11.21 -17.19 7.06
CA HIS A 185 11.97 -16.35 6.14
C HIS A 185 13.45 -16.28 6.54
N TYR A 186 13.75 -16.11 7.85
CA TYR A 186 15.12 -16.14 8.33
C TYR A 186 15.79 -17.51 8.14
N GLN A 187 15.07 -18.63 8.31
CA GLN A 187 15.60 -19.96 8.02
C GLN A 187 15.98 -20.11 6.53
N MET A 188 15.18 -19.54 5.62
CA MET A 188 15.50 -19.57 4.19
C MET A 188 16.69 -18.66 3.86
N LEU A 189 16.78 -17.49 4.48
CA LEU A 189 17.96 -16.63 4.39
C LEU A 189 19.22 -17.32 4.91
N ASP A 190 19.11 -18.09 5.99
CA ASP A 190 20.23 -18.85 6.55
C ASP A 190 20.70 -19.97 5.61
N ALA A 191 19.79 -20.58 4.90
CA ALA A 191 20.06 -21.70 4.00
C ALA A 191 20.59 -21.25 2.62
N TYR A 192 20.01 -20.18 2.05
CA TYR A 192 20.24 -19.80 0.65
C TYR A 192 20.89 -18.41 0.48
N GLY A 193 21.07 -17.65 1.57
CA GLY A 193 21.46 -16.24 1.48
C GLY A 193 20.34 -15.37 0.92
N PRO A 194 20.58 -14.09 0.68
CA PRO A 194 19.56 -13.20 0.11
C PRO A 194 19.57 -13.21 -1.43
N CYS A 195 18.37 -13.30 -2.04
CA CYS A 195 18.15 -13.13 -3.49
C CYS A 195 17.96 -11.65 -3.89
N PRO A 196 17.86 -11.32 -5.19
CA PRO A 196 17.67 -9.94 -5.67
C PRO A 196 16.42 -9.23 -5.15
N GLU A 197 15.41 -9.96 -4.73
CA GLU A 197 14.18 -9.38 -4.15
C GLU A 197 14.36 -8.93 -2.70
N HIS A 198 15.46 -9.29 -2.03
CA HIS A 198 15.70 -8.86 -0.65
C HIS A 198 16.22 -7.43 -0.59
N ARG A 199 15.72 -6.69 0.39
CA ARG A 199 16.16 -5.34 0.73
C ARG A 199 17.39 -5.43 1.62
N ARG A 200 18.58 -5.27 1.05
CA ARG A 200 19.86 -5.39 1.78
C ARG A 200 19.94 -4.44 2.96
N SER A 201 19.43 -3.22 2.81
CA SER A 201 19.37 -2.23 3.90
C SER A 201 18.57 -2.72 5.12
N PHE A 202 17.63 -3.67 4.94
CA PHE A 202 16.84 -4.25 6.03
C PHE A 202 17.50 -5.49 6.66
N LEU A 203 18.52 -6.06 6.01
CA LEU A 203 19.20 -7.29 6.46
C LEU A 203 20.46 -7.02 7.29
N LYS A 204 20.88 -5.78 7.50
CA LYS A 204 22.13 -5.42 8.23
C LYS A 204 22.30 -6.18 9.54
N LYS A 205 21.26 -6.21 10.39
CA LYS A 205 21.30 -6.92 11.67
C LYS A 205 21.40 -8.45 11.53
N TRP A 206 20.91 -9.00 10.44
CA TRP A 206 21.02 -10.42 10.14
C TRP A 206 22.46 -10.73 9.64
N GLU A 207 23.02 -9.89 8.78
CA GLU A 207 24.39 -9.99 8.28
C GLU A 207 25.41 -9.86 9.41
N GLU A 208 25.27 -8.85 10.31
CA GLU A 208 26.14 -8.62 11.47
C GLU A 208 26.24 -9.82 12.43
N LYS A 209 25.18 -10.64 12.54
CA LYS A 209 25.17 -11.84 13.40
C LYS A 209 25.91 -13.02 12.79
N ARG A 210 26.33 -12.94 11.53
CA ARG A 210 26.98 -14.01 10.76
C ARG A 210 28.42 -13.66 10.39
N ALA A 211 28.82 -12.40 10.55
CA ALA A 211 30.21 -11.95 10.42
C ALA A 211 31.00 -12.26 11.72
#